data_a80aaa228a145affde2da05460c31a33
#
_entry.id   a80aaa228a145affde2da05460c31a33
#
_cell.length_a   1.000
_cell.length_b   1.000
_cell.length_c   1.000
_cell.angle_alpha   90.00
_cell.angle_beta   90.00
_cell.angle_gamma   90.00
#
_symmetry.space_group_name_H-M   'P 1'
#
loop_
_entity.id
_entity.type
_entity.pdbx_description
1 polymer ?
#
loop_
_entity_poly.entity_id
_entity_poly.type
_entity_poly.pdbx_seq_one_letter_code
_entity_poly.pdbx_strand_id
1 'polypeptide(L)'
;MQTREPPIGHRPVWLRVIVAPRPGRVRLLPPVRFHDGHEWVHRGQPVARVEHGAQSTEVVSPVDGRVTSVLAVEGEPVVAGQPVMAIEERHTG
;
A
#
# COMPACT_ATOMS: atom_id res chain seq x y z
N MET A 1 8.33 -31.13 19.64
CA MET A 1 8.24 -30.00 18.77
C MET A 1 6.88 -29.82 18.21
N GLN A 2 6.45 -28.62 18.24
CA GLN A 2 5.10 -28.34 17.90
C GLN A 2 4.97 -27.79 16.51
N THR A 3 4.13 -28.36 15.72
CA THR A 3 3.85 -27.82 14.41
C THR A 3 2.82 -26.73 14.54
N ARG A 4 3.10 -25.61 13.94
CA ARG A 4 2.19 -24.51 14.00
C ARG A 4 1.36 -24.48 12.76
N GLU A 5 0.13 -24.81 12.89
CA GLU A 5 -0.79 -24.81 11.76
C GLU A 5 -1.83 -23.75 11.93
N PRO A 6 -2.28 -23.14 10.82
CA PRO A 6 -3.35 -22.16 10.92
C PRO A 6 -4.66 -22.82 11.35
N PRO A 7 -5.51 -22.09 12.04
CA PRO A 7 -6.83 -22.62 12.40
C PRO A 7 -7.61 -23.02 11.18
N ILE A 8 -8.53 -23.95 11.37
CA ILE A 8 -9.45 -24.36 10.30
C ILE A 8 -10.22 -23.14 9.82
N GLY A 9 -10.30 -22.96 8.51
CA GLY A 9 -10.93 -21.80 7.92
C GLY A 9 -10.03 -20.61 7.76
N HIS A 10 -8.81 -20.70 8.28
CA HIS A 10 -7.85 -19.62 8.12
C HIS A 10 -7.44 -19.49 6.66
N ARG A 11 -7.38 -18.26 6.16
CA ARG A 11 -6.93 -18.00 4.81
C ARG A 11 -5.58 -17.33 4.85
N PRO A 12 -4.69 -17.69 3.93
CA PRO A 12 -3.43 -16.98 3.84
C PRO A 12 -3.69 -15.51 3.54
N VAL A 13 -2.92 -14.65 4.17
CA VAL A 13 -2.98 -13.21 3.94
C VAL A 13 -1.75 -12.85 3.12
N TRP A 14 -1.99 -12.21 2.00
CA TRP A 14 -0.92 -11.78 1.10
C TRP A 14 -0.77 -10.28 1.23
N LEU A 15 0.25 -9.89 1.96
CA LEU A 15 0.53 -8.46 2.12
C LEU A 15 1.53 -8.02 1.06
N ARG A 16 1.23 -6.89 0.46
CA ARG A 16 2.13 -6.26 -0.48
C ARG A 16 2.50 -4.91 0.08
N VAL A 17 3.80 -4.64 0.13
CA VAL A 17 4.29 -3.36 0.58
C VAL A 17 4.58 -2.51 -0.64
N ILE A 18 3.95 -1.35 -0.71
CA ILE A 18 4.18 -0.40 -1.78
C ILE A 18 5.29 0.52 -1.30
N VAL A 19 6.30 0.68 -2.12
CA VAL A 19 7.48 1.47 -1.77
C VAL A 19 7.59 2.70 -2.66
N ALA A 20 8.31 3.70 -2.16
CA ALA A 20 8.59 4.89 -2.94
C ALA A 20 9.48 4.53 -4.13
N PRO A 21 9.11 4.95 -5.34
CA PRO A 21 9.93 4.63 -6.53
C PRO A 21 11.14 5.54 -6.67
N ARG A 22 11.13 6.69 -6.00
CA ARG A 22 12.17 7.70 -6.12
C ARG A 22 12.29 8.46 -4.80
N PRO A 23 13.42 9.10 -4.54
CA PRO A 23 13.49 9.98 -3.37
C PRO A 23 12.70 11.26 -3.60
N GLY A 24 12.21 11.85 -2.52
CA GLY A 24 11.45 13.09 -2.55
C GLY A 24 10.55 13.20 -1.34
N ARG A 25 9.52 14.04 -1.43
CA ARG A 25 8.54 14.18 -0.36
C ARG A 25 7.27 13.47 -0.75
N VAL A 26 6.75 12.67 0.15
CA VAL A 26 5.56 11.90 -0.11
C VAL A 26 4.31 12.75 0.09
N ARG A 27 3.38 12.63 -0.86
CA ARG A 27 2.03 13.19 -0.77
C ARG A 27 1.06 12.05 -0.86
N LEU A 28 0.33 11.82 0.21
CA LEU A 28 -0.68 10.77 0.24
C LEU A 28 -1.92 11.25 -0.47
N LEU A 29 -2.50 10.42 -1.32
CA LEU A 29 -3.72 10.77 -2.01
C LEU A 29 -4.92 10.35 -1.19
N PRO A 30 -6.02 11.10 -1.25
CA PRO A 30 -7.23 10.71 -0.51
C PRO A 30 -7.78 9.40 -1.04
N PRO A 31 -8.45 8.63 -0.18
CA PRO A 31 -9.10 7.40 -0.62
C PRO A 31 -10.11 7.66 -1.71
N VAL A 32 -10.08 6.81 -2.74
CA VAL A 32 -11.07 6.87 -3.82
C VAL A 32 -12.27 5.99 -3.46
N ARG A 33 -12.02 4.88 -2.79
CA ARG A 33 -13.07 3.95 -2.43
C ARG A 33 -12.91 3.53 -0.98
N PHE A 34 -13.90 3.88 -0.19
CA PHE A 34 -13.91 3.55 1.22
C PHE A 34 -15.19 2.76 1.49
N HIS A 35 -15.04 1.54 2.01
CA HIS A 35 -16.16 0.64 2.18
C HIS A 35 -15.92 -0.23 3.41
N ASP A 36 -16.95 -0.37 4.26
CA ASP A 36 -16.87 -1.16 5.48
C ASP A 36 -15.70 -0.75 6.38
N GLY A 37 -15.45 0.56 6.47
CA GLY A 37 -14.41 1.09 7.33
C GLY A 37 -13.00 0.92 6.79
N HIS A 38 -12.85 0.51 5.52
CA HIS A 38 -11.55 0.27 4.92
C HIS A 38 -11.43 0.96 3.59
N GLU A 39 -10.20 1.37 3.30
CA GLU A 39 -9.87 1.90 1.99
C GLU A 39 -9.52 0.74 1.07
N TRP A 40 -10.08 0.73 -0.13
CA TRP A 40 -9.83 -0.30 -1.14
C TRP A 40 -9.16 0.33 -2.33
N VAL A 41 -8.22 -0.38 -2.92
CA VAL A 41 -7.48 0.11 -4.08
C VAL A 41 -7.54 -0.91 -5.20
N HIS A 42 -7.43 -0.40 -6.41
CA HIS A 42 -7.32 -1.22 -7.62
C HIS A 42 -5.88 -1.22 -8.10
N ARG A 43 -5.52 -2.28 -8.78
CA ARG A 43 -4.25 -2.34 -9.48
C ARG A 43 -4.12 -1.12 -10.40
N GLY A 44 -2.98 -0.44 -10.31
CA GLY A 44 -2.71 0.75 -11.12
C GLY A 44 -3.27 2.05 -10.55
N GLN A 45 -4.03 1.97 -9.47
CA GLN A 45 -4.57 3.17 -8.85
C GLN A 45 -3.46 3.95 -8.15
N PRO A 46 -3.34 5.25 -8.39
CA PRO A 46 -2.39 6.07 -7.63
C PRO A 46 -2.82 6.16 -6.17
N VAL A 47 -1.89 5.89 -5.25
CA VAL A 47 -2.15 5.96 -3.81
C VAL A 47 -1.35 7.07 -3.16
N ALA A 48 -0.31 7.56 -3.83
CA ALA A 48 0.53 8.63 -3.32
C ALA A 48 1.28 9.25 -4.49
N ARG A 49 1.97 10.33 -4.21
CA ARG A 49 2.94 10.93 -5.13
C ARG A 49 4.20 11.22 -4.36
N VAL A 50 5.33 11.14 -5.05
CA VAL A 50 6.61 11.57 -4.51
C VAL A 50 7.03 12.80 -5.30
N GLU A 51 7.16 13.91 -4.60
CA GLU A 51 7.52 15.20 -5.20
C GLU A 51 9.02 15.40 -5.08
N HIS A 52 9.65 15.78 -6.17
CA HIS A 52 11.07 16.01 -6.23
C HIS A 52 11.30 17.28 -7.06
N GLY A 53 11.52 18.38 -6.40
CA GLY A 53 11.60 19.67 -7.07
C GLY A 53 10.27 19.96 -7.78
N ALA A 54 10.35 20.27 -9.07
CA ALA A 54 9.16 20.53 -9.87
C ALA A 54 8.53 19.26 -10.43
N GLN A 55 9.11 18.09 -10.16
CA GLN A 55 8.62 16.83 -10.70
C GLN A 55 7.83 16.06 -9.67
N SER A 56 6.94 15.23 -10.16
CA SER A 56 6.10 14.40 -9.31
C SER A 56 5.98 13.03 -9.96
N THR A 57 6.16 11.99 -9.16
CA THR A 57 6.04 10.61 -9.61
C THR A 57 4.92 9.94 -8.85
N GLU A 58 4.00 9.33 -9.56
CA GLU A 58 2.91 8.60 -8.92
C GLU A 58 3.40 7.30 -8.34
N VAL A 59 2.85 6.95 -7.17
CA VAL A 59 3.04 5.65 -6.54
C VAL A 59 1.72 4.92 -6.71
N VAL A 60 1.74 3.81 -7.45
CA VAL A 60 0.51 3.10 -7.77
C VAL A 60 0.45 1.77 -7.06
N SER A 61 -0.76 1.30 -6.80
CA SER A 61 -0.94 -0.02 -6.23
C SER A 61 -0.65 -1.08 -7.28
N PRO A 62 0.18 -2.09 -6.96
CA PRO A 62 0.44 -3.17 -7.91
C PRO A 62 -0.65 -4.24 -7.92
N VAL A 63 -1.61 -4.16 -7.02
CA VAL A 63 -2.63 -5.18 -6.83
C VAL A 63 -3.97 -4.56 -6.45
N ASP A 64 -5.02 -5.34 -6.59
CA ASP A 64 -6.31 -5.01 -5.99
C ASP A 64 -6.27 -5.46 -4.53
N GLY A 65 -6.77 -4.63 -3.64
CA GLY A 65 -6.78 -5.04 -2.25
C GLY A 65 -7.24 -3.96 -1.29
N ARG A 66 -7.06 -4.28 -0.03
CA ARG A 66 -7.48 -3.45 1.09
C ARG A 66 -6.24 -2.84 1.74
N VAL A 67 -6.27 -1.54 1.98
CA VAL A 67 -5.19 -0.87 2.69
C VAL A 67 -5.22 -1.30 4.16
N THR A 68 -4.13 -1.89 4.63
CA THR A 68 -4.01 -2.30 6.01
C THR A 68 -3.22 -1.31 6.84
N SER A 69 -2.28 -0.61 6.24
CA SER A 69 -1.45 0.36 6.96
C SER A 69 -0.94 1.43 6.01
N VAL A 70 -0.94 2.65 6.48
CA VAL A 70 -0.24 3.75 5.81
C VAL A 70 1.06 3.93 6.59
N LEU A 71 2.18 3.69 5.93
CA LEU A 71 3.47 3.61 6.59
C LEU A 71 4.28 4.88 6.48
N ALA A 72 3.91 5.76 5.55
CA ALA A 72 4.58 7.04 5.38
C ALA A 72 3.71 8.16 5.95
N VAL A 73 4.36 9.23 6.38
CA VAL A 73 3.68 10.40 6.92
C VAL A 73 3.62 11.45 5.82
N GLU A 74 2.47 12.10 5.70
CA GLU A 74 2.26 13.14 4.71
C GLU A 74 3.36 14.18 4.78
N GLY A 75 4.01 14.43 3.66
CA GLY A 75 5.05 15.45 3.54
C GLY A 75 6.43 15.04 4.00
N GLU A 76 6.61 13.81 4.51
CA GLU A 76 7.93 13.41 4.96
C GLU A 76 8.86 13.14 3.79
N PRO A 77 10.17 13.34 3.98
CA PRO A 77 11.14 12.93 2.97
C PRO A 77 11.28 11.42 2.96
N VAL A 78 11.32 10.85 1.77
CA VAL A 78 11.48 9.41 1.59
C VAL A 78 12.62 9.16 0.63
N VAL A 79 13.20 7.97 0.73
CA VAL A 79 14.18 7.48 -0.23
C VAL A 79 13.55 6.39 -1.09
N ALA A 80 14.15 6.11 -2.23
CA ALA A 80 13.67 5.01 -3.08
C ALA A 80 13.68 3.71 -2.29
N GLY A 81 12.61 2.95 -2.40
CA GLY A 81 12.45 1.68 -1.67
C GLY A 81 11.86 1.81 -0.28
N GLN A 82 11.65 3.02 0.20
CA GLN A 82 11.07 3.21 1.51
C GLN A 82 9.58 2.83 1.49
N PRO A 83 9.11 2.04 2.46
CA PRO A 83 7.71 1.65 2.50
C PRO A 83 6.76 2.83 2.64
N VAL A 84 5.70 2.82 1.87
CA VAL A 84 4.68 3.87 1.88
C VAL A 84 3.36 3.33 2.41
N MET A 85 3.00 2.13 2.03
CA MET A 85 1.68 1.59 2.34
C MET A 85 1.71 0.08 2.24
N ALA A 86 0.90 -0.58 3.06
CA ALA A 86 0.73 -2.03 2.99
C ALA A 86 -0.70 -2.34 2.54
N ILE A 87 -0.81 -3.27 1.63
CA ILE A 87 -2.08 -3.70 1.04
C ILE A 87 -2.25 -5.19 1.26
N GLU A 88 -3.41 -5.58 1.75
CA GLU A 88 -3.79 -6.98 1.76
C GLU A 88 -4.36 -7.30 0.40
N GLU A 89 -3.64 -8.12 -0.35
CA GLU A 89 -4.02 -8.45 -1.71
C GLU A 89 -5.29 -9.28 -1.73
N ARG A 90 -6.22 -8.91 -2.61
CA ARG A 90 -7.45 -9.66 -2.76
C ARG A 90 -7.19 -10.84 -3.67
N HIS A 91 -7.50 -12.02 -3.17
CA HIS A 91 -7.42 -13.22 -3.97
C HIS A 91 -8.82 -13.63 -4.38
N THR A 92 -9.03 -13.76 -5.67
CA THR A 92 -10.27 -14.27 -6.19
C THR A 92 -10.05 -15.68 -6.64
N GLY A 93 -10.72 -16.54 -6.08
CA GLY A 93 -10.75 -17.91 -6.56
C GLY A 93 -9.94 -18.88 -6.11
#